data_ad0263d0bfa50e544da82f132ace9bb1
#
_entry.id   ad0263d0bfa50e544da82f132ace9bb1
#
_cell.length_a   1.000
_cell.length_b   1.000
_cell.length_c   1.000
_cell.angle_alpha   90.00
_cell.angle_beta   90.00
_cell.angle_gamma   90.00
#
_symmetry.space_group_name_H-M   'P 1'
#
loop_
_entity.id
_entity.type
_entity.pdbx_description
1 polymer ?
#
loop_
_entity_poly.entity_id
_entity_poly.type
_entity_poly.pdbx_seq_one_letter_code
_entity_poly.pdbx_strand_id
1 'polypeptide(L)'
;MSVPEPLKWQESEAVRNLLKKQNNLLGDSLEALDHLIYLQKSINLLSSEEISRVMAEKLPYILSVKYFSFFLFDKDRKKLRLMSHNHPELQNDLSIYQNDSPIMKEAMTSGRYLFEQDFASSRYFRGRRNKLFQSEFFVSIPLMIENEIIGVLNLNDNEKGFYNVGDLDFALSVSEFVALSISNALLFETVEKLSVTDGLTGLDNHQHMQSLLKNEVIRCQRYASSLSIIMMDIDHFKNVNDTYGHQKGDDILLDFATTMKKFCRSNDVAARYGGEEFILVLPET
;
A
#
# COMPACT_ATOMS: atom_id res chain seq x y z
N MET A 1 -24.91 60.41 -36.33
CA MET A 1 -23.74 59.97 -35.60
C MET A 1 -23.93 58.51 -35.26
N SER A 2 -23.38 57.63 -36.06
CA SER A 2 -23.43 56.17 -35.88
C SER A 2 -22.25 55.72 -35.04
N VAL A 3 -22.51 55.08 -33.90
CA VAL A 3 -21.51 54.50 -33.03
C VAL A 3 -21.01 53.24 -33.74
N PRO A 4 -19.70 52.99 -33.80
CA PRO A 4 -19.16 51.82 -34.48
C PRO A 4 -19.44 50.53 -33.69
N GLU A 5 -20.02 49.55 -34.35
CA GLU A 5 -20.43 48.23 -33.86
C GLU A 5 -19.34 47.16 -33.62
N PRO A 6 -18.01 47.38 -33.72
CA PRO A 6 -17.05 46.29 -33.58
C PRO A 6 -16.73 45.88 -32.13
N LEU A 7 -16.93 46.70 -31.13
CA LEU A 7 -16.53 46.42 -29.75
C LEU A 7 -17.41 45.38 -29.05
N LYS A 8 -18.70 45.35 -29.28
CA LYS A 8 -19.63 44.41 -28.65
C LYS A 8 -19.40 42.95 -29.02
N TRP A 9 -18.96 42.65 -30.24
CA TRP A 9 -18.71 41.30 -30.68
C TRP A 9 -17.42 40.69 -30.15
N GLN A 10 -16.36 41.48 -30.02
CA GLN A 10 -15.07 41.05 -29.47
C GLN A 10 -15.17 40.77 -27.96
N GLU A 11 -15.90 41.58 -27.20
CA GLU A 11 -16.15 41.32 -25.77
C GLU A 11 -16.98 40.05 -25.57
N SER A 12 -18.00 39.82 -26.43
CA SER A 12 -18.82 38.63 -26.37
C SER A 12 -18.05 37.33 -26.69
N GLU A 13 -17.09 37.36 -27.62
CA GLU A 13 -16.26 36.26 -27.99
C GLU A 13 -15.18 35.94 -26.92
N ALA A 14 -14.57 36.95 -26.36
CA ALA A 14 -13.65 36.82 -25.24
C ALA A 14 -14.32 36.22 -24.00
N VAL A 15 -15.53 36.66 -23.67
CA VAL A 15 -16.33 36.10 -22.56
C VAL A 15 -16.74 34.65 -22.83
N ARG A 16 -17.14 34.34 -24.05
CA ARG A 16 -17.42 32.93 -24.44
C ARG A 16 -16.20 32.03 -24.31
N ASN A 17 -15.04 32.50 -24.75
CA ASN A 17 -13.78 31.76 -24.65
C ASN A 17 -13.35 31.55 -23.20
N LEU A 18 -13.56 32.57 -22.35
CA LEU A 18 -13.31 32.47 -20.90
C LEU A 18 -14.24 31.45 -20.23
N LEU A 19 -15.53 31.50 -20.53
CA LEU A 19 -16.53 30.56 -20.01
C LEU A 19 -16.23 29.12 -20.49
N LYS A 20 -15.84 28.94 -21.75
CA LYS A 20 -15.45 27.64 -22.29
C LYS A 20 -14.21 27.10 -21.60
N LYS A 21 -13.22 27.96 -21.34
CA LYS A 21 -12.01 27.60 -20.58
C LYS A 21 -12.33 27.20 -19.12
N GLN A 22 -13.21 27.96 -18.46
CA GLN A 22 -13.67 27.64 -17.10
C GLN A 22 -14.46 26.32 -17.05
N ASN A 23 -15.35 26.07 -18.02
CA ASN A 23 -16.11 24.82 -18.08
C ASN A 23 -15.19 23.61 -18.33
N ASN A 24 -14.16 23.74 -19.16
CA ASN A 24 -13.19 22.68 -19.36
C ASN A 24 -12.41 22.40 -18.07
N LEU A 25 -11.91 23.44 -17.36
CA LEU A 25 -11.23 23.29 -16.09
C LEU A 25 -12.11 22.65 -15.01
N LEU A 26 -13.39 22.98 -14.97
CA LEU A 26 -14.36 22.34 -14.08
C LEU A 26 -14.58 20.87 -14.46
N GLY A 27 -14.67 20.55 -15.75
CA GLY A 27 -14.76 19.18 -16.24
C GLY A 27 -13.57 18.34 -15.81
N ASP A 28 -12.36 18.83 -16.07
CA ASP A 28 -11.12 18.14 -15.70
C ASP A 28 -11.02 17.93 -14.17
N SER A 29 -11.46 18.92 -13.37
CA SER A 29 -11.46 18.83 -11.92
C SER A 29 -12.49 17.82 -11.38
N LEU A 30 -13.65 17.71 -12.02
CA LEU A 30 -14.67 16.72 -11.65
C LEU A 30 -14.20 15.30 -11.99
N GLU A 31 -13.59 15.10 -13.15
CA GLU A 31 -13.03 13.82 -13.56
C GLU A 31 -11.92 13.37 -12.60
N ALA A 32 -11.02 14.29 -12.21
CA ALA A 32 -9.98 14.04 -11.21
C ALA A 32 -10.56 13.62 -9.86
N LEU A 33 -11.63 14.30 -9.41
CA LEU A 33 -12.32 13.97 -8.16
C LEU A 33 -12.96 12.58 -8.21
N ASP A 34 -13.62 12.25 -9.31
CA ASP A 34 -14.22 10.92 -9.51
C ASP A 34 -13.16 9.81 -9.48
N HIS A 35 -11.99 10.03 -10.08
CA HIS A 35 -10.88 9.10 -10.03
C HIS A 35 -10.33 8.92 -8.60
N LEU A 36 -10.21 9.99 -7.82
CA LEU A 36 -9.79 9.90 -6.41
C LEU A 36 -10.81 9.16 -5.56
N ILE A 37 -12.10 9.43 -5.72
CA ILE A 37 -13.19 8.72 -5.01
C ILE A 37 -13.17 7.23 -5.37
N TYR A 38 -12.97 6.91 -6.64
CA TYR A 38 -12.88 5.52 -7.10
C TYR A 38 -11.68 4.80 -6.49
N LEU A 39 -10.51 5.43 -6.48
CA LEU A 39 -9.31 4.89 -5.84
C LEU A 39 -9.53 4.70 -4.34
N GLN A 40 -10.11 5.68 -3.65
CA GLN A 40 -10.41 5.62 -2.22
C GLN A 40 -11.32 4.42 -1.88
N LYS A 41 -12.38 4.20 -2.65
CA LYS A 41 -13.26 3.05 -2.46
C LYS A 41 -12.57 1.71 -2.71
N SER A 42 -11.58 1.71 -3.61
CA SER A 42 -10.87 0.49 -4.01
C SER A 42 -9.80 0.05 -3.00
N ILE A 43 -9.22 0.98 -2.21
CA ILE A 43 -8.10 0.69 -1.29
C ILE A 43 -8.43 0.90 0.19
N ASN A 44 -9.68 1.25 0.50
CA ASN A 44 -10.09 1.42 1.89
C ASN A 44 -10.14 0.06 2.61
N LEU A 45 -9.52 -0.02 3.79
CA LEU A 45 -9.44 -1.22 4.65
C LEU A 45 -8.64 -2.41 4.07
N LEU A 46 -7.82 -2.19 3.04
CA LEU A 46 -6.95 -3.22 2.48
C LEU A 46 -5.62 -3.29 3.22
N SER A 47 -4.98 -4.46 3.18
CA SER A 47 -3.58 -4.63 3.59
C SER A 47 -2.63 -3.87 2.65
N SER A 48 -1.40 -3.66 3.08
CA SER A 48 -0.38 -2.98 2.25
C SER A 48 -0.11 -3.72 0.93
N GLU A 49 -0.21 -5.06 0.92
CA GLU A 49 -0.06 -5.89 -0.27
C GLU A 49 -1.25 -5.74 -1.24
N GLU A 50 -2.47 -5.72 -0.70
CA GLU A 50 -3.69 -5.52 -1.51
C GLU A 50 -3.72 -4.12 -2.13
N ILE A 51 -3.35 -3.09 -1.35
CA ILE A 51 -3.19 -1.72 -1.87
C ILE A 51 -2.19 -1.71 -3.02
N SER A 52 -1.04 -2.37 -2.86
CA SER A 52 -0.01 -2.48 -3.90
C SER A 52 -0.54 -3.11 -5.19
N ARG A 53 -1.40 -4.12 -5.08
CA ARG A 53 -2.04 -4.78 -6.24
C ARG A 53 -3.04 -3.84 -6.93
N VAL A 54 -3.89 -3.15 -6.16
CA VAL A 54 -4.84 -2.17 -6.71
C VAL A 54 -4.09 -1.02 -7.39
N MET A 55 -2.99 -0.55 -6.81
CA MET A 55 -2.13 0.46 -7.44
C MET A 55 -1.61 -0.01 -8.80
N ALA A 56 -1.11 -1.26 -8.90
CA ALA A 56 -0.60 -1.80 -10.16
C ALA A 56 -1.67 -1.81 -11.27
N GLU A 57 -2.91 -2.07 -10.90
CA GLU A 57 -4.04 -2.14 -11.84
C GLU A 57 -4.59 -0.76 -12.20
N LYS A 58 -4.69 0.16 -11.25
CA LYS A 58 -5.47 1.40 -11.41
C LYS A 58 -4.63 2.65 -11.68
N LEU A 59 -3.45 2.79 -11.06
CA LEU A 59 -2.65 4.02 -11.15
C LEU A 59 -2.25 4.40 -12.59
N PRO A 60 -1.85 3.47 -13.46
CA PRO A 60 -1.50 3.84 -14.84
C PRO A 60 -2.64 4.52 -15.57
N TYR A 61 -3.85 4.01 -15.39
CA TYR A 61 -5.06 4.58 -15.99
C TYR A 61 -5.41 5.94 -15.38
N ILE A 62 -5.46 6.01 -14.04
CA ILE A 62 -5.84 7.23 -13.31
C ILE A 62 -4.89 8.39 -13.61
N LEU A 63 -3.58 8.12 -13.64
CA LEU A 63 -2.54 9.13 -13.86
C LEU A 63 -2.19 9.32 -15.35
N SER A 64 -2.81 8.57 -16.25
CA SER A 64 -2.51 8.57 -17.68
C SER A 64 -1.01 8.38 -17.95
N VAL A 65 -0.35 7.49 -17.21
CA VAL A 65 1.07 7.16 -17.35
C VAL A 65 1.23 5.74 -17.89
N LYS A 66 2.28 5.52 -18.69
CA LYS A 66 2.57 4.20 -19.23
C LYS A 66 3.18 3.29 -18.19
N TYR A 67 4.12 3.82 -17.42
CA TYR A 67 4.82 3.07 -16.38
C TYR A 67 4.84 3.82 -15.06
N PHE A 68 4.71 3.07 -13.98
CA PHE A 68 4.97 3.57 -12.64
C PHE A 68 5.74 2.54 -11.82
N SER A 69 6.39 2.99 -10.76
CA SER A 69 6.93 2.14 -9.71
C SER A 69 6.79 2.82 -8.36
N PHE A 70 6.38 2.06 -7.36
CA PHE A 70 6.26 2.51 -5.99
C PHE A 70 7.26 1.76 -5.11
N PHE A 71 8.11 2.49 -4.42
CA PHE A 71 9.07 1.97 -3.48
C PHE A 71 8.75 2.43 -2.06
N LEU A 72 8.74 1.50 -1.12
CA LEU A 72 8.68 1.79 0.31
C LEU A 72 10.10 1.95 0.86
N PHE A 73 10.30 2.93 1.73
CA PHE A 73 11.61 3.22 2.32
C PHE A 73 11.76 2.58 3.69
N ASP A 74 12.73 1.67 3.80
CA ASP A 74 13.21 1.12 5.07
C ASP A 74 14.29 2.07 5.62
N LYS A 75 13.93 2.86 6.62
CA LYS A 75 14.79 3.90 7.22
C LYS A 75 15.99 3.30 7.94
N ASP A 76 15.82 2.15 8.61
CA ASP A 76 16.86 1.49 9.38
C ASP A 76 17.95 0.89 8.48
N ARG A 77 17.53 0.29 7.38
CA ARG A 77 18.43 -0.35 6.41
C ARG A 77 18.86 0.57 5.28
N LYS A 78 18.29 1.79 5.20
CA LYS A 78 18.49 2.74 4.08
C LYS A 78 18.23 2.10 2.71
N LYS A 79 17.19 1.26 2.63
CA LYS A 79 16.81 0.53 1.44
C LYS A 79 15.44 0.97 0.94
N LEU A 80 15.27 0.90 -0.36
CA LEU A 80 14.01 1.08 -1.07
C LEU A 80 13.56 -0.30 -1.55
N ARG A 81 12.42 -0.77 -1.07
CA ARG A 81 11.79 -2.01 -1.49
C ARG A 81 10.67 -1.72 -2.46
N LEU A 82 10.74 -2.32 -3.64
CA LEU A 82 9.67 -2.22 -4.63
C LEU A 82 8.42 -2.90 -4.10
N MET A 83 7.32 -2.15 -4.04
CA MET A 83 6.03 -2.62 -3.56
C MET A 83 5.05 -2.88 -4.69
N SER A 84 5.06 -2.01 -5.70
CA SER A 84 4.13 -2.09 -6.81
C SER A 84 4.73 -1.47 -8.07
N HIS A 85 4.45 -2.04 -9.22
CA HIS A 85 4.85 -1.51 -10.53
C HIS A 85 4.04 -2.17 -11.65
N ASN A 86 4.08 -1.56 -12.83
CA ASN A 86 3.60 -2.16 -14.08
C ASN A 86 4.68 -2.24 -15.16
N HIS A 87 5.95 -2.01 -14.81
CA HIS A 87 7.06 -2.04 -15.76
C HIS A 87 7.45 -3.48 -16.09
N PRO A 88 7.49 -3.90 -17.39
CA PRO A 88 7.70 -5.30 -17.77
C PRO A 88 9.09 -5.86 -17.43
N GLU A 89 10.10 -4.99 -17.28
CA GLU A 89 11.48 -5.40 -17.02
C GLU A 89 11.88 -5.35 -15.52
N LEU A 90 11.00 -4.85 -14.64
CA LEU A 90 11.27 -4.86 -13.20
C LEU A 90 10.89 -6.21 -12.58
N GLN A 91 11.70 -6.67 -11.63
CA GLN A 91 11.42 -7.86 -10.83
C GLN A 91 10.63 -7.45 -9.58
N ASN A 92 9.62 -8.21 -9.21
CA ASN A 92 8.73 -7.91 -8.08
C ASN A 92 9.45 -7.82 -6.72
N ASP A 93 10.57 -8.52 -6.52
CA ASP A 93 11.32 -8.53 -5.26
C ASP A 93 12.52 -7.56 -5.25
N LEU A 94 12.50 -6.55 -6.13
CA LEU A 94 13.60 -5.60 -6.24
C LEU A 94 13.75 -4.80 -4.94
N SER A 95 14.96 -4.81 -4.41
CA SER A 95 15.37 -3.97 -3.29
C SER A 95 16.70 -3.31 -3.62
N ILE A 96 16.76 -1.99 -3.53
CA ILE A 96 17.93 -1.19 -3.84
C ILE A 96 18.33 -0.31 -2.65
N TYR A 97 19.59 0.04 -2.55
CA TYR A 97 19.99 1.06 -1.58
C TYR A 97 19.58 2.45 -2.06
N GLN A 98 19.28 3.33 -1.13
CA GLN A 98 18.91 4.72 -1.43
C GLN A 98 19.95 5.42 -2.37
N ASN A 99 21.22 5.07 -2.23
CA ASN A 99 22.29 5.64 -3.02
C ASN A 99 22.39 5.09 -4.47
N ASP A 100 21.72 3.98 -4.76
CA ASP A 100 21.79 3.34 -6.09
C ASP A 100 20.92 4.06 -7.12
N SER A 101 19.98 4.89 -6.67
CA SER A 101 19.17 5.75 -7.53
C SER A 101 19.37 7.24 -7.16
N PRO A 102 20.18 7.97 -7.91
CA PRO A 102 20.41 9.40 -7.65
C PRO A 102 19.14 10.24 -7.65
N ILE A 103 18.17 9.89 -8.50
CA ILE A 103 16.88 10.60 -8.62
C ILE A 103 16.04 10.41 -7.37
N MET A 104 15.78 9.15 -6.99
CA MET A 104 14.98 8.86 -5.80
C MET A 104 15.66 9.41 -4.55
N LYS A 105 16.99 9.31 -4.47
CA LYS A 105 17.77 9.90 -3.39
C LYS A 105 17.55 11.41 -3.27
N GLU A 106 17.63 12.14 -4.39
CA GLU A 106 17.45 13.59 -4.37
C GLU A 106 16.01 13.99 -4.05
N ALA A 107 15.00 13.30 -4.62
CA ALA A 107 13.60 13.51 -4.26
C ALA A 107 13.38 13.33 -2.76
N MET A 108 13.90 12.26 -2.19
CA MET A 108 13.82 11.98 -0.75
C MET A 108 14.57 12.99 0.10
N THR A 109 15.76 13.42 -0.32
CA THR A 109 16.58 14.35 0.47
C THR A 109 16.00 15.76 0.45
N SER A 110 15.44 16.19 -0.68
CA SER A 110 14.82 17.51 -0.82
C SER A 110 13.39 17.58 -0.28
N GLY A 111 12.73 16.43 -0.12
CA GLY A 111 11.30 16.37 0.19
C GLY A 111 10.42 16.97 -0.92
N ARG A 112 10.95 17.10 -2.12
CA ARG A 112 10.26 17.69 -3.27
C ARG A 112 10.24 16.72 -4.43
N TYR A 113 9.18 16.75 -5.23
CA TYR A 113 9.16 16.00 -6.47
C TYR A 113 10.26 16.48 -7.42
N LEU A 114 10.77 15.55 -8.22
CA LEU A 114 11.67 15.83 -9.33
C LEU A 114 10.93 15.53 -10.62
N PHE A 115 10.98 16.47 -11.53
CA PHE A 115 10.35 16.38 -12.84
C PHE A 115 11.37 16.72 -13.93
N GLU A 116 11.53 15.83 -14.89
CA GLU A 116 12.41 16.00 -16.05
C GLU A 116 11.65 15.64 -17.31
N GLN A 117 11.62 16.54 -18.28
CA GLN A 117 10.91 16.35 -19.55
C GLN A 117 11.75 15.66 -20.61
N ASP A 118 13.07 15.78 -20.52
CA ASP A 118 14.01 15.18 -21.43
C ASP A 118 15.05 14.37 -20.65
N PHE A 119 14.84 13.08 -20.64
CA PHE A 119 15.70 12.14 -19.98
C PHE A 119 17.13 12.10 -20.54
N ALA A 120 17.29 12.37 -21.83
CA ALA A 120 18.59 12.33 -22.49
C ALA A 120 19.49 13.49 -22.08
N SER A 121 18.90 14.64 -21.70
CA SER A 121 19.63 15.82 -21.23
C SER A 121 19.74 15.90 -19.70
N SER A 122 19.07 15.02 -18.97
CA SER A 122 19.05 15.03 -17.51
C SER A 122 20.43 14.79 -16.90
N ARG A 123 20.78 15.62 -15.90
CA ARG A 123 22.03 15.47 -15.12
C ARG A 123 22.17 14.13 -14.40
N TYR A 124 21.08 13.41 -14.19
CA TYR A 124 21.05 12.12 -13.48
C TYR A 124 21.48 10.96 -14.37
N PHE A 125 21.47 11.11 -15.70
CA PHE A 125 21.69 10.04 -16.67
C PHE A 125 22.92 10.19 -17.53
N ARG A 126 23.89 11.00 -17.11
CA ARG A 126 25.16 11.20 -17.82
C ARG A 126 25.87 9.86 -18.05
N GLY A 127 25.73 9.31 -19.26
CA GLY A 127 26.60 8.28 -19.81
C GLY A 127 26.12 6.82 -19.79
N ARG A 128 24.94 6.51 -19.24
CA ARG A 128 24.33 5.16 -19.38
C ARG A 128 22.86 5.29 -19.67
N ARG A 129 22.44 4.97 -20.90
CA ARG A 129 21.03 4.61 -21.17
C ARG A 129 20.70 3.40 -20.29
N ASN A 130 19.99 3.64 -19.21
CA ASN A 130 19.38 2.54 -18.48
C ASN A 130 18.26 2.00 -19.40
N LYS A 131 18.40 0.75 -19.84
CA LYS A 131 17.41 0.11 -20.71
C LYS A 131 16.01 0.05 -20.09
N LEU A 132 15.94 0.20 -18.76
CA LEU A 132 14.69 0.21 -17.99
C LEU A 132 13.84 1.47 -18.23
N PHE A 133 14.43 2.57 -18.69
CA PHE A 133 13.75 3.85 -18.89
C PHE A 133 13.94 4.27 -20.34
N GLN A 134 12.98 3.95 -21.17
CA GLN A 134 12.94 4.41 -22.57
C GLN A 134 12.29 5.78 -22.71
N SER A 135 11.81 6.35 -21.60
CA SER A 135 10.97 7.52 -21.57
C SER A 135 11.70 8.84 -21.83
N GLU A 136 10.98 9.73 -22.48
CA GLU A 136 11.40 11.11 -22.66
C GLU A 136 11.23 11.93 -21.39
N PHE A 137 10.31 11.54 -20.47
CA PHE A 137 10.11 12.21 -19.18
C PHE A 137 9.97 11.26 -18.01
N PHE A 138 10.25 11.76 -16.82
CA PHE A 138 9.90 11.10 -15.57
C PHE A 138 9.49 12.10 -14.49
N VAL A 139 8.70 11.61 -13.52
CA VAL A 139 8.39 12.29 -12.28
C VAL A 139 8.74 11.34 -11.14
N SER A 140 9.48 11.85 -10.14
CA SER A 140 9.76 11.11 -8.90
C SER A 140 9.22 11.91 -7.73
N ILE A 141 8.23 11.35 -7.04
CA ILE A 141 7.46 12.01 -5.96
C ILE A 141 7.79 11.30 -4.66
N PRO A 142 8.41 12.00 -3.67
CA PRO A 142 8.56 11.44 -2.33
C PRO A 142 7.20 11.34 -1.65
N LEU A 143 6.87 10.15 -1.13
CA LEU A 143 5.66 9.92 -0.35
C LEU A 143 5.95 10.28 1.10
N MET A 144 5.23 11.26 1.61
CA MET A 144 5.48 11.85 2.93
C MET A 144 4.25 11.78 3.82
N ILE A 145 4.46 11.48 5.09
CA ILE A 145 3.47 11.62 6.16
C ILE A 145 4.08 12.50 7.24
N GLU A 146 3.42 13.60 7.59
CA GLU A 146 3.84 14.60 8.62
C GLU A 146 5.26 15.15 8.36
N ASN A 147 6.11 14.92 7.74
CA ASN A 147 7.51 15.28 7.46
C ASN A 147 8.45 14.05 7.40
N GLU A 148 7.89 12.85 7.52
CA GLU A 148 8.66 11.63 7.32
C GLU A 148 8.43 11.06 5.93
N ILE A 149 9.51 10.66 5.28
CA ILE A 149 9.45 10.01 3.98
C ILE A 149 9.24 8.51 4.19
N ILE A 150 8.12 8.02 3.68
CA ILE A 150 7.75 6.59 3.74
C ILE A 150 8.08 5.84 2.44
N GLY A 151 8.30 6.56 1.35
CA GLY A 151 8.57 5.92 0.07
C GLY A 151 8.75 6.90 -1.07
N VAL A 152 8.77 6.38 -2.29
CA VAL A 152 8.87 7.15 -3.52
C VAL A 152 7.96 6.54 -4.58
N LEU A 153 7.16 7.40 -5.23
CA LEU A 153 6.38 7.06 -6.42
C LEU A 153 7.09 7.62 -7.64
N ASN A 154 7.41 6.76 -8.59
CA ASN A 154 7.97 7.17 -9.87
C ASN A 154 6.93 6.96 -10.97
N LEU A 155 6.80 7.95 -11.84
CA LEU A 155 5.91 7.96 -13.00
C LEU A 155 6.74 8.19 -14.25
N ASN A 156 6.54 7.36 -15.26
CA ASN A 156 7.30 7.39 -16.49
C ASN A 156 6.37 7.28 -17.68
N ASP A 157 6.68 8.00 -18.74
CA ASP A 157 5.95 8.02 -19.99
C ASP A 157 4.45 8.35 -19.84
N ASN A 158 4.00 9.36 -20.54
CA ASN A 158 2.60 9.73 -20.66
C ASN A 158 2.14 9.38 -22.08
N GLU A 159 0.94 8.84 -22.21
CA GLU A 159 0.35 8.54 -23.52
C GLU A 159 0.16 9.78 -24.41
N LYS A 160 0.03 10.96 -23.78
CA LYS A 160 -0.09 12.26 -24.46
C LYS A 160 1.25 12.84 -24.92
N GLY A 161 2.38 12.24 -24.53
CA GLY A 161 3.73 12.74 -24.87
C GLY A 161 4.20 13.97 -24.08
N PHE A 162 3.40 14.51 -23.17
CA PHE A 162 3.77 15.61 -22.27
C PHE A 162 2.94 15.56 -20.99
N TYR A 163 3.48 16.14 -19.92
CA TYR A 163 2.84 16.30 -18.64
C TYR A 163 2.64 17.78 -18.38
N ASN A 164 1.40 18.24 -18.23
CA ASN A 164 1.10 19.63 -17.92
C ASN A 164 1.06 19.84 -16.39
N VAL A 165 0.93 21.10 -15.97
CA VAL A 165 0.89 21.47 -14.53
C VAL A 165 -0.29 20.81 -13.82
N GLY A 166 -1.46 20.72 -14.48
CA GLY A 166 -2.65 20.08 -13.91
C GLY A 166 -2.46 18.57 -13.72
N ASP A 167 -1.83 17.90 -14.66
CA ASP A 167 -1.49 16.48 -14.54
C ASP A 167 -0.54 16.24 -13.34
N LEU A 168 0.41 17.15 -13.13
CA LEU A 168 1.35 17.05 -12.02
C LEU A 168 0.66 17.31 -10.68
N ASP A 169 -0.16 18.35 -10.57
CA ASP A 169 -0.92 18.66 -9.35
C ASP A 169 -1.85 17.50 -8.98
N PHE A 170 -2.47 16.87 -9.97
CA PHE A 170 -3.28 15.68 -9.76
C PHE A 170 -2.44 14.49 -9.30
N ALA A 171 -1.28 14.24 -9.92
CA ALA A 171 -0.38 13.17 -9.50
C ALA A 171 0.13 13.37 -8.06
N LEU A 172 0.39 14.62 -7.66
CA LEU A 172 0.74 14.94 -6.27
C LEU A 172 -0.41 14.61 -5.31
N SER A 173 -1.64 15.00 -5.63
CA SER A 173 -2.83 14.69 -4.83
C SER A 173 -3.05 13.17 -4.67
N VAL A 174 -2.89 12.42 -5.76
CA VAL A 174 -2.95 10.95 -5.74
C VAL A 174 -1.83 10.37 -4.89
N SER A 175 -0.62 10.91 -4.98
CA SER A 175 0.53 10.44 -4.20
C SER A 175 0.36 10.64 -2.69
N GLU A 176 -0.21 11.75 -2.26
CA GLU A 176 -0.56 12.02 -0.86
C GLU A 176 -1.61 11.02 -0.35
N PHE A 177 -2.63 10.76 -1.15
CA PHE A 177 -3.66 9.77 -0.81
C PHE A 177 -3.07 8.35 -0.69
N VAL A 178 -2.21 7.95 -1.61
CA VAL A 178 -1.50 6.65 -1.58
C VAL A 178 -0.61 6.57 -0.35
N ALA A 179 0.15 7.63 -0.04
CA ALA A 179 1.01 7.68 1.13
C ALA A 179 0.22 7.45 2.42
N LEU A 180 -0.91 8.16 2.58
CA LEU A 180 -1.78 8.03 3.75
C LEU A 180 -2.36 6.61 3.86
N SER A 181 -2.83 6.05 2.76
CA SER A 181 -3.43 4.71 2.74
C SER A 181 -2.42 3.62 3.10
N ILE A 182 -1.21 3.67 2.54
CA ILE A 182 -0.13 2.74 2.87
C ILE A 182 0.31 2.89 4.33
N SER A 183 0.46 4.13 4.82
CA SER A 183 0.82 4.38 6.22
C SER A 183 -0.20 3.79 7.19
N ASN A 184 -1.49 4.00 6.91
CA ASN A 184 -2.57 3.44 7.73
C ASN A 184 -2.55 1.90 7.72
N ALA A 185 -2.36 1.27 6.56
CA ALA A 185 -2.26 -0.19 6.46
C ALA A 185 -1.06 -0.73 7.24
N LEU A 186 0.12 -0.11 7.11
CA LEU A 186 1.32 -0.51 7.85
C LEU A 186 1.17 -0.30 9.36
N LEU A 187 0.50 0.77 9.79
CA LEU A 187 0.19 0.99 11.20
C LEU A 187 -0.74 -0.09 11.72
N PHE A 188 -1.80 -0.42 10.99
CA PHE A 188 -2.74 -1.48 11.35
C PHE A 188 -2.03 -2.84 11.46
N GLU A 189 -1.23 -3.22 10.46
CA GLU A 189 -0.41 -4.44 10.47
C GLU A 189 0.57 -4.47 11.67
N THR A 190 1.09 -3.29 12.06
CA THR A 190 1.98 -3.19 13.22
C THR A 190 1.21 -3.40 14.52
N VAL A 191 0.01 -2.82 14.66
CA VAL A 191 -0.87 -3.02 15.82
C VAL A 191 -1.29 -4.48 15.93
N GLU A 192 -1.65 -5.13 14.81
CA GLU A 192 -1.94 -6.56 14.80
C GLU A 192 -0.73 -7.40 15.24
N LYS A 193 0.47 -7.07 14.77
CA LYS A 193 1.70 -7.76 15.18
C LYS A 193 2.04 -7.56 16.66
N LEU A 194 1.68 -6.42 17.24
CA LEU A 194 1.86 -6.14 18.67
C LEU A 194 0.76 -6.78 19.53
N SER A 195 -0.40 -7.11 18.94
CA SER A 195 -1.41 -7.90 19.62
C SER A 195 -0.88 -9.30 19.84
N VAL A 196 -0.91 -9.79 21.07
CA VAL A 196 -0.49 -11.15 21.43
C VAL A 196 -1.67 -12.11 21.47
N THR A 197 -2.90 -11.60 21.46
CA THR A 197 -4.12 -12.38 21.60
C THR A 197 -5.04 -12.25 20.39
N ASP A 198 -5.80 -13.31 20.12
CA ASP A 198 -6.93 -13.29 19.19
C ASP A 198 -8.09 -12.49 19.77
N GLY A 199 -8.59 -11.54 18.99
CA GLY A 199 -9.60 -10.57 19.46
C GLY A 199 -10.97 -11.19 19.83
N LEU A 200 -11.32 -12.35 19.26
CA LEU A 200 -12.56 -13.05 19.55
C LEU A 200 -12.39 -13.99 20.78
N THR A 201 -11.40 -14.85 20.72
CA THR A 201 -11.26 -15.96 21.69
C THR A 201 -10.42 -15.59 22.91
N GLY A 202 -9.61 -14.53 22.82
CA GLY A 202 -8.64 -14.14 23.85
C GLY A 202 -7.55 -15.18 24.13
N LEU A 203 -7.39 -16.20 23.26
CA LEU A 203 -6.23 -17.07 23.21
C LEU A 203 -5.05 -16.33 22.58
N ASP A 204 -3.84 -16.93 22.65
CA ASP A 204 -2.74 -16.41 21.85
C ASP A 204 -3.10 -16.42 20.36
N ASN A 205 -2.72 -15.37 19.64
CA ASN A 205 -2.88 -15.38 18.19
C ASN A 205 -1.78 -16.21 17.53
N HIS A 206 -1.98 -16.50 16.24
CA HIS A 206 -1.05 -17.30 15.45
C HIS A 206 0.41 -16.77 15.50
N GLN A 207 0.60 -15.45 15.41
CA GLN A 207 1.95 -14.84 15.40
C GLN A 207 2.65 -14.97 16.76
N HIS A 208 1.94 -14.70 17.85
CA HIS A 208 2.47 -14.86 19.20
C HIS A 208 2.82 -16.31 19.48
N MET A 209 1.92 -17.23 19.14
CA MET A 209 2.14 -18.67 19.23
C MET A 209 3.40 -19.12 18.48
N GLN A 210 3.60 -18.67 17.22
CA GLN A 210 4.81 -19.00 16.46
C GLN A 210 6.09 -18.52 17.16
N SER A 211 6.06 -17.33 17.74
CA SER A 211 7.19 -16.79 18.49
C SER A 211 7.50 -17.62 19.73
N LEU A 212 6.46 -18.00 20.48
CA LEU A 212 6.60 -18.86 21.66
C LEU A 212 7.09 -20.26 21.27
N LEU A 213 6.52 -20.86 20.24
CA LEU A 213 6.95 -22.18 19.72
C LEU A 213 8.43 -22.19 19.34
N LYS A 214 8.89 -21.15 18.61
CA LYS A 214 10.30 -21.02 18.23
C LYS A 214 11.22 -20.99 19.46
N ASN A 215 10.83 -20.26 20.48
CA ASN A 215 11.59 -20.17 21.72
C ASN A 215 11.61 -21.51 22.48
N GLU A 216 10.47 -22.22 22.53
CA GLU A 216 10.38 -23.54 23.17
C GLU A 216 11.17 -24.60 22.42
N VAL A 217 11.20 -24.59 21.09
CA VAL A 217 12.07 -25.49 20.29
C VAL A 217 13.54 -25.29 20.65
N ILE A 218 14.00 -24.05 20.73
CA ILE A 218 15.38 -23.70 21.12
C ILE A 218 15.65 -24.17 22.57
N ARG A 219 14.70 -23.99 23.48
CA ARG A 219 14.79 -24.43 24.88
C ARG A 219 14.90 -25.95 24.98
N CYS A 220 14.02 -26.67 24.28
CA CYS A 220 14.04 -28.13 24.24
C CYS A 220 15.35 -28.70 23.70
N GLN A 221 15.90 -28.11 22.65
CA GLN A 221 17.23 -28.48 22.13
C GLN A 221 18.34 -28.27 23.14
N ARG A 222 18.28 -27.17 23.92
CA ARG A 222 19.28 -26.82 24.91
C ARG A 222 19.26 -27.73 26.13
N TYR A 223 18.06 -28.13 26.58
CA TYR A 223 17.85 -28.87 27.81
C TYR A 223 17.49 -30.35 27.60
N ALA A 224 17.48 -30.80 26.33
CA ALA A 224 17.10 -32.16 25.96
C ALA A 224 15.71 -32.57 26.49
N SER A 225 14.76 -31.61 26.56
CA SER A 225 13.38 -31.84 26.98
C SER A 225 12.48 -32.11 25.77
N SER A 226 11.30 -32.72 26.01
CA SER A 226 10.28 -32.98 24.99
C SER A 226 9.38 -31.80 24.75
N LEU A 227 8.78 -31.74 23.58
CA LEU A 227 7.79 -30.73 23.18
C LEU A 227 6.72 -31.45 22.34
N SER A 228 5.48 -31.34 22.73
CA SER A 228 4.36 -31.85 21.96
C SER A 228 3.52 -30.72 21.39
N ILE A 229 2.95 -30.92 20.21
CA ILE A 229 2.07 -29.97 19.54
C ILE A 229 0.79 -30.72 19.15
N ILE A 230 -0.36 -30.12 19.45
CA ILE A 230 -1.66 -30.64 19.07
C ILE A 230 -2.34 -29.59 18.19
N MET A 231 -2.68 -29.95 16.95
CA MET A 231 -3.54 -29.14 16.07
C MET A 231 -4.96 -29.67 16.16
N MET A 232 -5.92 -28.77 16.24
CA MET A 232 -7.35 -29.09 16.36
C MET A 232 -8.13 -28.23 15.39
N ASP A 233 -9.21 -28.79 14.87
CA ASP A 233 -10.15 -28.13 13.96
C ASP A 233 -11.58 -28.45 14.40
N ILE A 234 -12.53 -27.50 14.23
CA ILE A 234 -13.93 -27.72 14.58
C ILE A 234 -14.64 -28.33 13.39
N ASP A 235 -14.99 -29.61 13.53
CA ASP A 235 -15.70 -30.36 12.48
C ASP A 235 -16.97 -29.64 12.01
N HIS A 236 -17.11 -29.50 10.70
CA HIS A 236 -18.30 -28.94 10.06
C HIS A 236 -18.64 -27.50 10.48
N PHE A 237 -17.67 -26.70 10.92
CA PHE A 237 -17.90 -25.32 11.41
C PHE A 237 -18.62 -24.45 10.38
N LYS A 238 -18.28 -24.58 9.11
CA LYS A 238 -18.98 -23.91 8.02
C LYS A 238 -20.49 -24.20 8.03
N ASN A 239 -20.87 -25.46 8.23
CA ASN A 239 -22.30 -25.85 8.29
C ASN A 239 -23.01 -25.21 9.47
N VAL A 240 -22.33 -25.01 10.59
CA VAL A 240 -22.86 -24.28 11.74
C VAL A 240 -23.14 -22.82 11.35
N ASN A 241 -22.18 -22.14 10.74
CA ASN A 241 -22.33 -20.77 10.27
C ASN A 241 -23.47 -20.62 9.26
N ASP A 242 -23.53 -21.53 8.28
CA ASP A 242 -24.56 -21.51 7.23
C ASP A 242 -25.98 -21.78 7.79
N THR A 243 -26.09 -22.57 8.87
CA THR A 243 -27.38 -22.96 9.46
C THR A 243 -27.85 -21.99 10.54
N TYR A 244 -26.94 -21.53 11.40
CA TYR A 244 -27.29 -20.77 12.63
C TYR A 244 -26.74 -19.33 12.63
N GLY A 245 -26.01 -18.93 11.59
CA GLY A 245 -25.40 -17.61 11.45
C GLY A 245 -24.04 -17.49 12.14
N HIS A 246 -23.25 -16.50 11.72
CA HIS A 246 -21.89 -16.25 12.21
C HIS A 246 -21.80 -16.00 13.70
N GLN A 247 -22.83 -15.35 14.29
CA GLN A 247 -22.84 -15.08 15.74
C GLN A 247 -22.86 -16.38 16.56
N LYS A 248 -23.55 -17.42 16.07
CA LYS A 248 -23.55 -18.73 16.72
C LYS A 248 -22.21 -19.46 16.53
N GLY A 249 -21.57 -19.28 15.38
CA GLY A 249 -20.20 -19.73 15.17
C GLY A 249 -19.21 -19.10 16.14
N ASP A 250 -19.32 -17.79 16.35
CA ASP A 250 -18.47 -17.06 17.31
C ASP A 250 -18.66 -17.57 18.74
N ASP A 251 -19.92 -17.87 19.18
CA ASP A 251 -20.18 -18.48 20.48
C ASP A 251 -19.44 -19.83 20.64
N ILE A 252 -19.47 -20.67 19.61
CA ILE A 252 -18.80 -21.98 19.64
C ILE A 252 -17.27 -21.81 19.72
N LEU A 253 -16.70 -20.87 18.98
CA LEU A 253 -15.27 -20.54 19.06
C LEU A 253 -14.87 -20.08 20.47
N LEU A 254 -15.68 -19.24 21.10
CA LEU A 254 -15.48 -18.78 22.49
C LEU A 254 -15.56 -19.93 23.50
N ASP A 255 -16.56 -20.81 23.38
CA ASP A 255 -16.74 -21.96 24.27
C ASP A 255 -15.57 -22.95 24.14
N PHE A 256 -15.12 -23.20 22.91
CA PHE A 256 -13.97 -24.05 22.62
C PHE A 256 -12.70 -23.46 23.25
N ALA A 257 -12.41 -22.19 23.01
CA ALA A 257 -11.27 -21.47 23.57
C ALA A 257 -11.27 -21.49 25.11
N THR A 258 -12.44 -21.25 25.70
CA THR A 258 -12.62 -21.28 27.18
C THR A 258 -12.32 -22.67 27.72
N THR A 259 -12.75 -23.72 27.01
CA THR A 259 -12.49 -25.10 27.38
C THR A 259 -11.01 -25.43 27.28
N MET A 260 -10.33 -25.03 26.20
CA MET A 260 -8.88 -25.20 26.05
C MET A 260 -8.13 -24.57 27.24
N LYS A 261 -8.44 -23.31 27.57
CA LYS A 261 -7.78 -22.60 28.68
C LYS A 261 -7.88 -23.33 30.02
N LYS A 262 -9.02 -24.02 30.29
CA LYS A 262 -9.23 -24.76 31.54
C LYS A 262 -8.31 -25.97 31.68
N PHE A 263 -7.89 -26.57 30.57
CA PHE A 263 -7.06 -27.76 30.57
C PHE A 263 -5.57 -27.48 30.39
N CYS A 264 -5.20 -26.26 30.01
CA CYS A 264 -3.79 -25.84 29.86
C CYS A 264 -3.14 -25.59 31.20
N ARG A 265 -1.88 -26.03 31.34
CA ARG A 265 -0.99 -25.65 32.43
C ARG A 265 -0.47 -24.22 32.22
N SER A 266 0.17 -23.63 33.23
CA SER A 266 0.74 -22.28 33.12
C SER A 266 1.79 -22.11 32.03
N ASN A 267 2.48 -23.20 31.68
CA ASN A 267 3.53 -23.19 30.65
C ASN A 267 3.04 -23.67 29.27
N ASP A 268 1.80 -24.16 29.19
CA ASP A 268 1.21 -24.54 27.92
C ASP A 268 0.72 -23.31 27.16
N VAL A 269 0.88 -23.31 25.86
CA VAL A 269 0.41 -22.25 24.97
C VAL A 269 -0.84 -22.74 24.26
N ALA A 270 -1.95 -22.02 24.43
CA ALA A 270 -3.19 -22.25 23.70
C ALA A 270 -3.43 -21.08 22.73
N ALA A 271 -3.53 -21.35 21.45
CA ALA A 271 -3.66 -20.34 20.44
C ALA A 271 -4.76 -20.67 19.43
N ARG A 272 -5.34 -19.63 18.82
CA ARG A 272 -6.15 -19.74 17.62
C ARG A 272 -5.22 -19.63 16.42
N TYR A 273 -5.15 -20.69 15.62
CA TYR A 273 -4.27 -20.75 14.46
C TYR A 273 -4.86 -19.97 13.26
N GLY A 274 -6.18 -20.09 13.07
CA GLY A 274 -6.93 -19.36 12.04
C GLY A 274 -8.36 -19.89 11.93
N GLY A 275 -9.31 -19.10 11.50
CA GLY A 275 -10.70 -19.53 11.30
C GLY A 275 -11.26 -20.36 12.45
N GLU A 276 -11.37 -21.65 12.21
CA GLU A 276 -11.87 -22.69 13.15
C GLU A 276 -10.75 -23.60 13.69
N GLU A 277 -9.48 -23.26 13.39
CA GLU A 277 -8.32 -24.06 13.77
C GLU A 277 -7.66 -23.55 15.04
N PHE A 278 -7.27 -24.45 15.92
CA PHE A 278 -6.63 -24.18 17.21
C PHE A 278 -5.37 -25.02 17.37
N ILE A 279 -4.45 -24.54 18.19
CA ILE A 279 -3.19 -25.24 18.47
C ILE A 279 -2.85 -25.18 19.95
N LEU A 280 -2.33 -26.30 20.46
CA LEU A 280 -1.70 -26.39 21.77
C LEU A 280 -0.21 -26.69 21.60
N VAL A 281 0.61 -25.92 22.28
CA VAL A 281 2.06 -26.20 22.43
C VAL A 281 2.30 -26.57 23.88
N LEU A 282 2.81 -27.80 24.09
CA LEU A 282 2.91 -28.46 25.38
C LEU A 282 4.39 -28.75 25.68
N PRO A 283 5.10 -27.86 26.37
CA PRO A 283 6.46 -28.12 26.81
C PRO A 283 6.53 -29.27 27.81
N GLU A 284 7.62 -30.03 27.77
CA GLU A 284 7.90 -31.13 28.69
C GLU A 284 6.81 -32.22 28.68
N THR A 285 6.20 -32.42 27.53
CA THR A 285 5.13 -33.41 27.33
C THR A 285 5.43 -34.31 26.13
#